data_a68a26652ec6e058968659bda403175d
#
_entry.id   a68a26652ec6e058968659bda403175d
#
_cell.length_a   1.000
_cell.length_b   1.000
_cell.length_c   1.000
_cell.angle_alpha   90.00
_cell.angle_beta   90.00
_cell.angle_gamma   90.00
#
_symmetry.space_group_name_H-M   'P 1'
#
loop_
_entity.id
_entity.type
_entity.pdbx_description
1 polymer ?
#
loop_
_entity_poly.entity_id
_entity_poly.type
_entity_poly.pdbx_seq_one_letter_code
_entity_poly.pdbx_strand_id
1 'polypeptide(L)'
;AARAGGRELYGFAHHELVSSYLGTSTGLRLRHDQPTGTLEVNAKSAGTGKAAPRSAWAGRATRDFTDVDPAAIDAELAQRLGWAERRVELPAGRYETLLPPSAVADLLIDQLWSSSARDAAEGRTVFSKPGGGTRVGEKLSELPFTLRSDPAEPGLEAAPFVITHSSGDDASVFDNGLPLSATDWIRDGVLQQLITTRHTASLTGLPLAPPVDNLIADAGGTRSLAEMVASTERGLLLTCLWYIREVDPATLLLTGLTRDGVYLVENGEVVGEVNNFRFNESPVDLLARATEAGRTERTLAREWSDYFNRAAVPALRIPDFNMSSVSKGV
;
A
#
# COMPACT_ATOMS: atom_id res chain seq x y z
N ALA A 1 7.04 -27.61 10.92
CA ALA A 1 5.96 -27.58 9.92
C ALA A 1 6.53 -27.50 8.50
N ALA A 2 7.29 -26.48 8.11
CA ALA A 2 7.75 -26.25 6.73
C ALA A 2 8.55 -27.42 6.13
N ARG A 3 9.54 -27.95 6.85
CA ARG A 3 10.33 -29.11 6.38
C ARG A 3 9.48 -30.37 6.18
N ALA A 4 8.51 -30.62 7.05
CA ALA A 4 7.59 -31.76 6.89
C ALA A 4 6.68 -31.58 5.66
N GLY A 5 6.39 -30.35 5.24
CA GLY A 5 5.63 -30.03 4.04
C GLY A 5 6.48 -29.89 2.77
N GLY A 6 7.77 -30.20 2.79
CA GLY A 6 8.66 -30.08 1.61
C GLY A 6 8.86 -28.63 1.15
N ARG A 7 8.78 -27.66 2.08
CA ARG A 7 8.92 -26.24 1.82
C ARG A 7 10.21 -25.69 2.43
N GLU A 8 10.83 -24.76 1.72
CA GLU A 8 11.92 -23.92 2.25
C GLU A 8 11.37 -22.54 2.58
N LEU A 9 11.68 -22.03 3.76
CA LEU A 9 11.28 -20.71 4.21
C LEU A 9 12.51 -19.81 4.29
N TYR A 10 12.38 -18.62 3.71
CA TYR A 10 13.34 -17.53 3.79
C TYR A 10 12.63 -16.37 4.48
N GLY A 11 12.97 -16.14 5.73
CA GLY A 11 12.33 -15.12 6.57
C GLY A 11 13.29 -14.01 6.93
N PHE A 12 12.76 -12.81 7.05
CA PHE A 12 13.44 -11.65 7.59
C PHE A 12 12.53 -11.03 8.65
N ALA A 13 13.07 -10.84 9.85
CA ALA A 13 12.41 -10.17 10.95
C ALA A 13 13.26 -8.96 11.36
N HIS A 14 12.69 -7.78 11.38
CA HIS A 14 13.33 -6.55 11.78
C HIS A 14 12.55 -5.91 12.92
N HIS A 15 13.25 -5.43 13.93
CA HIS A 15 12.69 -4.60 14.99
C HIS A 15 13.61 -3.43 15.28
N GLU A 16 13.02 -2.25 15.30
CA GLU A 16 13.72 -1.01 15.57
C GLU A 16 12.99 -0.20 16.65
N LEU A 17 13.76 0.48 17.49
CA LEU A 17 13.25 1.48 18.40
C LEU A 17 14.00 2.80 18.15
N VAL A 18 13.34 3.74 17.50
CA VAL A 18 13.89 5.07 17.22
C VAL A 18 13.48 6.03 18.33
N SER A 19 14.45 6.57 19.05
CA SER A 19 14.23 7.65 20.04
C SER A 19 14.60 8.98 19.43
N SER A 20 13.61 9.85 19.22
CA SER A 20 13.78 11.18 18.65
C SER A 20 13.69 12.24 19.73
N TYR A 21 14.62 13.19 19.73
CA TYR A 21 14.67 14.33 20.63
C TYR A 21 14.68 15.62 19.82
N LEU A 22 13.77 16.54 20.15
CA LEU A 22 13.72 17.86 19.53
C LEU A 22 13.90 18.94 20.58
N GLY A 23 14.85 19.85 20.34
CA GLY A 23 15.07 21.05 21.14
C GLY A 23 15.16 22.30 20.29
N THR A 24 14.50 23.38 20.72
CA THR A 24 14.58 24.69 20.05
C THR A 24 15.18 25.75 20.96
N SER A 25 15.69 26.83 20.37
CA SER A 25 16.19 28.01 21.11
C SER A 25 15.11 28.71 21.93
N THR A 26 13.83 28.53 21.57
CA THR A 26 12.66 29.06 22.29
C THR A 26 12.26 28.22 23.50
N GLY A 27 12.97 27.14 23.80
CA GLY A 27 12.74 26.32 24.98
C GLY A 27 11.89 25.07 24.79
N LEU A 28 11.36 24.83 23.59
CA LEU A 28 10.63 23.59 23.31
C LEU A 28 11.56 22.38 23.50
N ARG A 29 11.05 21.33 24.17
CA ARG A 29 11.72 20.05 24.36
C ARG A 29 10.70 18.94 24.19
N LEU A 30 10.88 18.13 23.14
CA LEU A 30 10.01 17.00 22.82
C LEU A 30 10.83 15.73 22.72
N ARG A 31 10.18 14.61 23.03
CA ARG A 31 10.71 13.27 22.84
C ARG A 31 9.61 12.38 22.28
N HIS A 32 9.99 11.49 21.37
CA HIS A 32 9.14 10.42 20.89
C HIS A 32 9.98 9.14 20.72
N ASP A 33 9.45 8.03 21.20
CA ASP A 33 10.03 6.69 21.02
C ASP A 33 9.12 5.90 20.09
N GLN A 34 9.61 5.56 18.90
CA GLN A 34 8.87 4.85 17.87
C GLN A 34 9.37 3.42 17.74
N PRO A 35 8.66 2.43 18.31
CA PRO A 35 8.91 1.02 18.00
C PRO A 35 8.31 0.68 16.63
N THR A 36 9.06 -0.08 15.86
CA THR A 36 8.66 -0.54 14.51
C THR A 36 9.19 -1.94 14.29
N GLY A 37 8.35 -2.84 13.80
CA GLY A 37 8.74 -4.19 13.46
C GLY A 37 8.12 -4.65 12.14
N THR A 38 8.85 -5.47 11.42
CA THR A 38 8.39 -6.15 10.22
C THR A 38 8.79 -7.61 10.23
N LEU A 39 7.92 -8.47 9.75
CA LEU A 39 8.23 -9.87 9.48
C LEU A 39 7.80 -10.19 8.05
N GLU A 40 8.74 -10.66 7.26
CA GLU A 40 8.50 -11.13 5.91
C GLU A 40 8.97 -12.56 5.76
N VAL A 41 8.19 -13.38 5.07
CA VAL A 41 8.53 -14.78 4.80
C VAL A 41 8.22 -15.11 3.35
N ASN A 42 9.24 -15.57 2.64
CA ASN A 42 9.09 -16.23 1.35
C ASN A 42 9.15 -17.74 1.55
N ALA A 43 8.14 -18.44 1.06
CA ALA A 43 8.13 -19.89 1.00
C ALA A 43 8.42 -20.34 -0.43
N LYS A 44 9.31 -21.32 -0.58
CA LYS A 44 9.58 -21.99 -1.85
C LYS A 44 9.31 -23.47 -1.72
N SER A 45 8.69 -24.04 -2.73
CA SER A 45 8.62 -25.50 -2.88
C SER A 45 9.60 -25.93 -3.96
N ALA A 46 10.40 -26.95 -3.67
CA ALA A 46 11.22 -27.58 -4.70
C ALA A 46 10.30 -28.11 -5.81
N GLY A 47 10.63 -27.78 -7.05
CA GLY A 47 10.01 -28.45 -8.19
C GLY A 47 10.37 -29.93 -8.16
N THR A 48 9.38 -30.81 -8.35
CA THR A 48 9.65 -32.24 -8.49
C THR A 48 9.60 -32.64 -9.97
N GLY A 49 10.68 -33.19 -10.49
CA GLY A 49 10.76 -33.59 -11.89
C GLY A 49 10.76 -32.39 -12.86
N LYS A 50 9.72 -32.30 -13.73
CA LYS A 50 9.56 -31.18 -14.68
C LYS A 50 8.76 -30.00 -14.11
N ALA A 51 8.26 -30.09 -12.88
CA ALA A 51 7.51 -28.99 -12.26
C ALA A 51 8.46 -27.85 -11.89
N ALA A 52 8.12 -26.62 -12.29
CA ALA A 52 8.89 -25.44 -11.92
C ALA A 52 8.80 -25.16 -10.41
N PRO A 53 9.82 -24.55 -9.81
CA PRO A 53 9.76 -24.06 -8.43
C PRO A 53 8.58 -23.10 -8.27
N ARG A 54 7.90 -23.18 -7.13
CA ARG A 54 6.79 -22.29 -6.75
C ARG A 54 7.26 -21.41 -5.59
N SER A 55 6.79 -20.18 -5.56
CA SER A 55 7.07 -19.26 -4.46
C SER A 55 5.80 -18.54 -3.99
N ALA A 56 5.79 -18.16 -2.74
CA ALA A 56 4.74 -17.34 -2.13
C ALA A 56 5.37 -16.44 -1.08
N TRP A 57 4.81 -15.25 -0.90
CA TRP A 57 5.23 -14.29 0.11
C TRP A 57 4.11 -14.03 1.09
N ALA A 58 4.45 -13.82 2.36
CA ALA A 58 3.56 -13.27 3.39
C ALA A 58 4.32 -12.31 4.27
N GLY A 59 3.73 -11.16 4.60
CA GLY A 59 4.33 -10.13 5.45
C GLY A 59 3.40 -9.65 6.54
N ARG A 60 3.98 -9.19 7.64
CA ARG A 60 3.27 -8.56 8.76
C ARG A 60 4.04 -7.34 9.24
N ALA A 61 3.32 -6.22 9.35
CA ALA A 61 3.79 -5.10 10.15
C ALA A 61 3.41 -5.35 11.61
N THR A 62 4.31 -5.03 12.51
CA THR A 62 4.12 -5.25 13.95
C THR A 62 4.82 -4.15 14.74
N ARG A 63 4.45 -4.00 15.99
CA ARG A 63 5.16 -3.10 16.91
C ARG A 63 6.32 -3.82 17.64
N ASP A 64 6.11 -5.07 18.07
CA ASP A 64 6.99 -5.77 18.98
C ASP A 64 6.89 -7.31 18.87
N PHE A 65 6.32 -7.81 17.79
CA PHE A 65 6.05 -9.22 17.47
C PHE A 65 5.06 -9.95 18.39
N THR A 66 4.47 -9.29 19.38
CA THR A 66 3.49 -9.94 20.28
C THR A 66 2.17 -10.24 19.58
N ASP A 67 1.88 -9.54 18.48
CA ASP A 67 0.70 -9.69 17.62
C ASP A 67 0.94 -10.55 16.37
N VAL A 68 2.13 -11.17 16.25
CA VAL A 68 2.47 -12.02 15.11
C VAL A 68 2.13 -13.48 15.43
N ASP A 69 1.30 -14.09 14.58
CA ASP A 69 0.98 -15.50 14.60
C ASP A 69 1.77 -16.28 13.50
N PRO A 70 2.87 -16.97 13.84
CA PRO A 70 3.63 -17.74 12.86
C PRO A 70 2.86 -18.91 12.24
N ALA A 71 1.86 -19.46 12.94
CA ALA A 71 1.05 -20.55 12.42
C ALA A 71 0.10 -20.05 11.33
N ALA A 72 -0.48 -18.85 11.50
CA ALA A 72 -1.30 -18.21 10.48
C ALA A 72 -0.47 -17.87 9.22
N ILE A 73 0.77 -17.39 9.39
CA ILE A 73 1.69 -17.13 8.27
C ILE A 73 2.04 -18.43 7.51
N ASP A 74 2.35 -19.50 8.24
CA ASP A 74 2.67 -20.80 7.62
C ASP A 74 1.46 -21.37 6.87
N ALA A 75 0.25 -21.22 7.40
CA ALA A 75 -0.99 -21.64 6.76
C ALA A 75 -1.27 -20.84 5.48
N GLU A 76 -1.09 -19.51 5.51
CA GLU A 76 -1.24 -18.64 4.34
C GLU A 76 -0.25 -19.00 3.23
N LEU A 77 1.01 -19.20 3.56
CA LEU A 77 2.05 -19.61 2.62
C LEU A 77 1.76 -20.99 2.03
N ALA A 78 1.30 -21.93 2.86
CA ALA A 78 0.91 -23.28 2.41
C ALA A 78 -0.24 -23.23 1.42
N GLN A 79 -1.26 -22.42 1.70
CA GLN A 79 -2.41 -22.23 0.82
C GLN A 79 -1.98 -21.64 -0.53
N ARG A 80 -1.17 -20.58 -0.54
CA ARG A 80 -0.67 -19.94 -1.76
C ARG A 80 0.18 -20.88 -2.61
N LEU A 81 1.06 -21.67 -2.00
CA LEU A 81 1.84 -22.69 -2.69
C LEU A 81 0.94 -23.83 -3.24
N GLY A 82 -0.15 -24.17 -2.54
CA GLY A 82 -1.15 -25.10 -3.02
C GLY A 82 -1.87 -24.59 -4.28
N TRP A 83 -2.26 -23.32 -4.30
CA TRP A 83 -2.83 -22.67 -5.48
C TRP A 83 -1.88 -22.69 -6.68
N ALA A 84 -0.56 -22.58 -6.43
CA ALA A 84 0.46 -22.58 -7.46
C ALA A 84 0.79 -23.99 -8.04
N GLU A 85 0.09 -25.06 -7.63
CA GLU A 85 0.27 -26.40 -8.19
C GLU A 85 -0.17 -26.50 -9.65
N ARG A 86 -1.22 -25.76 -10.00
CA ARG A 86 -1.69 -25.63 -11.39
C ARG A 86 -1.24 -24.29 -11.96
N ARG A 87 -0.60 -24.32 -13.11
CA ARG A 87 -0.23 -23.11 -13.86
C ARG A 87 -1.18 -22.88 -15.03
N VAL A 88 -1.53 -21.61 -15.23
CA VAL A 88 -2.39 -21.12 -16.30
C VAL A 88 -1.68 -19.98 -17.00
N GLU A 89 -1.52 -20.08 -18.31
CA GLU A 89 -0.96 -18.99 -19.11
C GLU A 89 -2.08 -18.08 -19.60
N LEU A 90 -1.97 -16.78 -19.29
CA LEU A 90 -2.89 -15.77 -19.79
C LEU A 90 -2.13 -14.73 -20.62
N PRO A 91 -2.72 -14.17 -21.68
CA PRO A 91 -2.15 -13.06 -22.44
C PRO A 91 -2.14 -11.79 -21.60
N ALA A 92 -1.37 -10.80 -22.04
CA ALA A 92 -1.51 -9.43 -21.54
C ALA A 92 -2.92 -8.90 -21.85
N GLY A 93 -3.46 -8.05 -20.98
CA GLY A 93 -4.83 -7.54 -21.12
C GLY A 93 -5.33 -6.86 -19.87
N ARG A 94 -6.61 -6.54 -19.86
CA ARG A 94 -7.31 -5.99 -18.71
C ARG A 94 -8.16 -7.08 -18.06
N TYR A 95 -8.07 -7.19 -16.74
CA TYR A 95 -8.73 -8.25 -15.97
C TYR A 95 -9.43 -7.68 -14.75
N GLU A 96 -10.61 -8.19 -14.42
CA GLU A 96 -11.12 -8.01 -13.07
C GLU A 96 -10.06 -8.55 -12.10
N THR A 97 -9.67 -7.73 -11.13
CA THR A 97 -8.58 -8.05 -10.22
C THR A 97 -8.95 -7.70 -8.79
N LEU A 98 -8.75 -8.64 -7.90
CA LEU A 98 -8.79 -8.42 -6.46
C LEU A 98 -7.38 -8.08 -5.98
N LEU A 99 -7.24 -6.89 -5.41
CA LEU A 99 -6.02 -6.43 -4.75
C LEU A 99 -6.20 -6.65 -3.24
N PRO A 100 -5.39 -7.50 -2.59
CA PRO A 100 -5.41 -7.62 -1.13
C PRO A 100 -4.86 -6.35 -0.47
N PRO A 101 -5.04 -6.17 0.86
CA PRO A 101 -4.58 -4.99 1.57
C PRO A 101 -3.10 -4.63 1.32
N SER A 102 -2.21 -5.62 1.23
CA SER A 102 -0.78 -5.36 0.96
C SER A 102 -0.52 -4.68 -0.39
N ALA A 103 -1.19 -5.13 -1.45
CA ALA A 103 -1.06 -4.54 -2.78
C ALA A 103 -1.76 -3.17 -2.88
N VAL A 104 -2.88 -3.00 -2.18
CA VAL A 104 -3.55 -1.68 -2.07
C VAL A 104 -2.67 -0.69 -1.33
N ALA A 105 -2.03 -1.11 -0.22
CA ALA A 105 -1.12 -0.26 0.53
C ALA A 105 0.07 0.19 -0.31
N ASP A 106 0.69 -0.70 -1.10
CA ASP A 106 1.78 -0.32 -2.00
C ASP A 106 1.39 0.85 -2.92
N LEU A 107 0.20 0.79 -3.52
CA LEU A 107 -0.28 1.82 -4.44
C LEU A 107 -0.70 3.13 -3.75
N LEU A 108 -1.33 3.03 -2.57
CA LEU A 108 -1.77 4.21 -1.81
C LEU A 108 -0.60 4.96 -1.15
N ILE A 109 0.49 4.28 -0.84
CA ILE A 109 1.73 4.91 -0.35
C ILE A 109 2.34 5.77 -1.45
N ASP A 110 2.45 5.27 -2.69
CA ASP A 110 2.87 6.08 -3.84
C ASP A 110 1.97 7.31 -4.03
N GLN A 111 0.66 7.13 -3.89
CA GLN A 111 -0.30 8.23 -3.97
C GLN A 111 -0.06 9.28 -2.88
N LEU A 112 0.19 8.86 -1.63
CA LEU A 112 0.50 9.76 -0.53
C LEU A 112 1.79 10.54 -0.78
N TRP A 113 2.84 9.87 -1.22
CA TRP A 113 4.13 10.52 -1.52
C TRP A 113 4.05 11.50 -2.69
N SER A 114 3.09 11.33 -3.59
CA SER A 114 2.82 12.25 -4.71
C SER A 114 1.86 13.40 -4.34
N SER A 115 1.45 13.50 -3.06
CA SER A 115 0.42 14.44 -2.60
C SER A 115 0.97 15.80 -2.15
N SER A 116 2.14 16.23 -2.64
CA SER A 116 2.69 17.57 -2.37
C SER A 116 1.78 18.67 -2.92
N ALA A 117 1.30 19.56 -2.06
CA ALA A 117 0.49 20.70 -2.47
C ALA A 117 1.26 21.70 -3.34
N ARG A 118 2.57 21.82 -3.12
CA ARG A 118 3.43 22.68 -3.93
C ARG A 118 3.52 22.14 -5.35
N ASP A 119 3.84 20.87 -5.49
CA ASP A 119 3.95 20.21 -6.80
C ASP A 119 2.63 20.24 -7.56
N ALA A 120 1.52 20.01 -6.85
CA ALA A 120 0.19 20.10 -7.43
C ALA A 120 -0.12 21.52 -7.93
N ALA A 121 0.18 22.57 -7.14
CA ALA A 121 -0.04 23.95 -7.52
C ALA A 121 0.84 24.40 -8.72
N GLU A 122 2.04 23.82 -8.84
CA GLU A 122 2.98 24.08 -9.93
C GLU A 122 2.72 23.20 -11.19
N GLY A 123 1.68 22.37 -11.19
CA GLY A 123 1.28 21.58 -12.36
C GLY A 123 2.09 20.30 -12.55
N ARG A 124 2.74 19.77 -11.52
CA ARG A 124 3.71 18.68 -11.61
C ARG A 124 3.19 17.31 -11.20
N THR A 125 1.98 17.19 -10.65
CA THR A 125 1.43 15.91 -10.17
C THR A 125 0.01 15.65 -10.67
N VAL A 126 -0.47 14.43 -10.45
CA VAL A 126 -1.84 14.00 -10.73
C VAL A 126 -2.89 14.86 -9.99
N PHE A 127 -2.51 15.55 -8.92
CA PHE A 127 -3.37 16.45 -8.15
C PHE A 127 -3.36 17.90 -8.65
N SER A 128 -2.66 18.17 -9.74
CA SER A 128 -2.69 19.45 -10.45
C SER A 128 -3.97 19.62 -11.23
N LYS A 129 -4.52 20.82 -11.24
CA LYS A 129 -5.70 21.17 -12.02
C LYS A 129 -5.30 21.78 -13.36
N PRO A 130 -5.88 21.33 -14.50
CA PRO A 130 -5.68 22.00 -15.77
C PRO A 130 -6.02 23.49 -15.68
N GLY A 131 -5.10 24.34 -16.09
CA GLY A 131 -5.27 25.81 -15.99
C GLY A 131 -4.81 26.43 -14.67
N GLY A 132 -4.28 25.64 -13.74
CA GLY A 132 -3.66 26.08 -12.47
C GLY A 132 -4.46 25.72 -11.23
N GLY A 133 -3.76 25.64 -10.11
CA GLY A 133 -4.30 25.21 -8.82
C GLY A 133 -4.30 23.71 -8.62
N THR A 134 -5.02 23.25 -7.60
CA THR A 134 -5.05 21.84 -7.17
C THR A 134 -6.44 21.23 -7.34
N ARG A 135 -6.51 19.91 -7.36
CA ARG A 135 -7.76 19.14 -7.43
C ARG A 135 -8.46 18.99 -6.07
N VAL A 136 -8.03 19.70 -5.02
CA VAL A 136 -8.73 19.70 -3.73
C VAL A 136 -10.19 20.09 -3.93
N GLY A 137 -11.10 19.29 -3.35
CA GLY A 137 -12.55 19.38 -3.54
C GLY A 137 -13.09 18.53 -4.69
N GLU A 138 -12.26 17.88 -5.50
CA GLU A 138 -12.70 16.98 -6.56
C GLU A 138 -12.98 15.57 -6.04
N LYS A 139 -13.96 14.91 -6.64
CA LYS A 139 -14.30 13.52 -6.36
C LYS A 139 -13.32 12.59 -7.09
N LEU A 140 -12.66 11.72 -6.36
CA LEU A 140 -11.70 10.75 -6.88
C LEU A 140 -12.25 9.31 -6.88
N SER A 141 -13.28 9.01 -6.09
CA SER A 141 -13.88 7.68 -6.00
C SER A 141 -15.38 7.74 -5.87
N GLU A 142 -16.10 6.82 -6.51
CA GLU A 142 -17.53 6.64 -6.32
C GLU A 142 -17.87 5.87 -5.04
N LEU A 143 -16.94 5.05 -4.53
CA LEU A 143 -17.05 4.45 -3.22
C LEU A 143 -16.90 5.53 -2.13
N PRO A 144 -17.51 5.36 -0.95
CA PRO A 144 -17.32 6.25 0.20
C PRO A 144 -15.92 6.07 0.81
N PHE A 145 -14.91 6.19 -0.04
CA PHE A 145 -13.51 5.90 0.30
C PHE A 145 -12.91 7.06 1.10
N THR A 146 -12.49 6.78 2.31
CA THR A 146 -11.77 7.72 3.17
C THR A 146 -10.33 7.25 3.32
N LEU A 147 -9.37 8.12 2.99
CA LEU A 147 -7.94 7.92 3.20
C LEU A 147 -7.47 8.97 4.20
N ARG A 148 -6.91 8.54 5.30
CA ARG A 148 -6.48 9.43 6.40
C ARG A 148 -5.16 8.99 7.01
N SER A 149 -4.57 9.88 7.77
CA SER A 149 -3.48 9.60 8.69
C SER A 149 -3.84 10.13 10.07
N ASP A 150 -3.46 9.41 11.13
CA ASP A 150 -3.72 9.82 12.51
C ASP A 150 -2.56 9.34 13.41
N PRO A 151 -1.77 10.25 14.01
CA PRO A 151 -0.64 9.84 14.85
C PRO A 151 -1.07 9.05 16.09
N ALA A 152 -2.35 9.10 16.48
CA ALA A 152 -2.89 8.40 17.64
C ALA A 152 -3.66 7.11 17.27
N GLU A 153 -3.66 6.70 15.99
CA GLU A 153 -4.37 5.49 15.56
C GLU A 153 -3.89 4.25 16.31
N PRO A 154 -4.75 3.52 17.04
CA PRO A 154 -4.35 2.38 17.84
C PRO A 154 -3.64 1.30 17.03
N GLY A 155 -2.41 0.98 17.42
CA GLY A 155 -1.55 -0.01 16.77
C GLY A 155 -0.87 0.47 15.49
N LEU A 156 -1.10 1.72 15.08
CA LEU A 156 -0.40 2.40 14.00
C LEU A 156 0.13 3.76 14.49
N GLU A 157 0.36 3.90 15.79
CA GLU A 157 0.82 5.14 16.39
C GLU A 157 2.11 5.63 15.70
N ALA A 158 2.15 6.93 15.44
CA ALA A 158 3.29 7.63 14.83
C ALA A 158 3.69 8.84 15.68
N ALA A 159 4.80 9.51 15.31
CA ALA A 159 5.23 10.71 15.99
C ALA A 159 4.10 11.77 16.00
N PRO A 160 3.75 12.36 17.19
CA PRO A 160 2.66 13.32 17.30
C PRO A 160 3.07 14.77 16.98
N PHE A 161 4.26 14.97 16.43
CA PHE A 161 4.79 16.27 16.04
C PHE A 161 5.73 16.13 14.86
N VAL A 162 5.85 17.19 14.09
CA VAL A 162 6.79 17.24 12.97
C VAL A 162 8.22 17.15 13.51
N ILE A 163 8.98 16.23 12.95
CA ILE A 163 10.41 16.09 13.17
C ILE A 163 11.09 15.68 11.85
N THR A 164 11.92 16.55 11.33
CA THR A 164 12.70 16.30 10.11
C THR A 164 14.08 16.92 10.23
N HIS A 165 15.05 16.32 9.55
CA HIS A 165 16.45 16.80 9.49
C HIS A 165 16.78 17.53 8.18
N SER A 166 15.85 17.56 7.23
CA SER A 166 16.00 18.25 5.95
C SER A 166 14.71 18.96 5.55
N SER A 167 14.81 19.90 4.61
CA SER A 167 13.66 20.57 4.00
C SER A 167 13.52 20.17 2.55
N GLY A 168 12.29 20.03 2.09
CA GLY A 168 11.86 19.72 0.74
C GLY A 168 10.47 20.28 0.48
N ASP A 169 9.78 19.72 -0.52
CA ASP A 169 8.45 20.18 -0.88
C ASP A 169 7.37 19.75 0.14
N ASP A 170 7.59 18.61 0.84
CA ASP A 170 6.64 17.99 1.76
C ASP A 170 7.00 18.14 3.24
N ALA A 171 8.22 18.54 3.56
CA ALA A 171 8.70 18.69 4.91
C ALA A 171 9.60 19.93 5.05
N SER A 172 9.63 20.53 6.25
CA SER A 172 10.48 21.68 6.53
C SER A 172 11.05 21.60 7.95
N VAL A 173 12.37 21.79 8.09
CA VAL A 173 13.01 21.91 9.41
C VAL A 173 12.47 23.09 10.24
N PHE A 174 11.90 24.10 9.58
CA PHE A 174 11.25 25.22 10.24
C PHE A 174 9.90 24.86 10.84
N ASP A 175 9.32 23.71 10.46
CA ASP A 175 8.07 23.19 10.98
C ASP A 175 8.27 22.21 12.16
N ASN A 176 9.51 21.90 12.50
CA ASN A 176 9.82 21.00 13.61
C ASN A 176 9.15 21.45 14.91
N GLY A 177 8.44 20.50 15.53
CA GLY A 177 7.70 20.72 16.78
C GLY A 177 6.24 21.15 16.58
N LEU A 178 5.77 21.32 15.34
CA LEU A 178 4.34 21.49 15.09
C LEU A 178 3.58 20.20 15.50
N PRO A 179 2.47 20.32 16.25
CA PRO A 179 1.67 19.17 16.58
C PRO A 179 1.04 18.56 15.30
N LEU A 180 1.00 17.25 15.23
CA LEU A 180 0.28 16.49 14.22
C LEU A 180 -1.07 16.03 14.79
N SER A 181 -2.08 15.97 13.94
CA SER A 181 -3.42 15.51 14.26
C SER A 181 -3.97 14.64 13.15
N ALA A 182 -5.09 13.98 13.39
CA ALA A 182 -5.80 13.26 12.35
C ALA A 182 -6.09 14.18 11.15
N THR A 183 -5.74 13.71 9.97
CA THR A 183 -5.89 14.42 8.70
C THR A 183 -6.53 13.49 7.68
N ASP A 184 -7.67 13.91 7.11
CA ASP A 184 -8.28 13.21 5.99
C ASP A 184 -7.71 13.75 4.67
N TRP A 185 -6.99 12.93 3.96
CA TRP A 185 -6.51 13.20 2.61
C TRP A 185 -7.65 13.10 1.60
N ILE A 186 -8.43 12.03 1.71
CA ILE A 186 -9.67 11.80 0.97
C ILE A 186 -10.75 11.49 1.99
N ARG A 187 -11.94 12.07 1.86
CA ARG A 187 -13.12 11.75 2.68
C ARG A 187 -14.31 11.51 1.77
N ASP A 188 -14.98 10.37 1.93
CA ASP A 188 -16.15 9.99 1.14
C ASP A 188 -15.90 10.10 -0.39
N GLY A 189 -14.70 9.72 -0.82
CA GLY A 189 -14.26 9.78 -2.22
C GLY A 189 -13.81 11.16 -2.70
N VAL A 190 -13.85 12.21 -1.89
CA VAL A 190 -13.47 13.57 -2.26
C VAL A 190 -12.10 13.94 -1.70
N LEU A 191 -11.20 14.46 -2.53
CA LEU A 191 -9.89 14.96 -2.11
C LEU A 191 -10.06 16.16 -1.19
N GLN A 192 -9.63 16.04 0.09
CA GLN A 192 -9.79 17.09 1.10
C GLN A 192 -8.54 17.92 1.28
N GLN A 193 -7.40 17.27 1.31
CA GLN A 193 -6.12 17.86 1.67
C GLN A 193 -5.00 17.33 0.79
N LEU A 194 -3.96 18.13 0.66
CA LEU A 194 -2.65 17.75 0.14
C LEU A 194 -1.60 18.07 1.21
N ILE A 195 -0.45 17.43 1.16
CA ILE A 195 0.64 17.66 2.09
C ILE A 195 1.14 19.10 1.95
N THR A 196 1.18 19.82 3.06
CA THR A 196 1.66 21.20 3.13
C THR A 196 2.64 21.40 4.27
N THR A 197 3.72 22.13 3.99
CA THR A 197 4.51 22.84 5.01
C THR A 197 3.86 24.19 5.32
N ARG A 198 4.27 24.89 6.39
CA ARG A 198 3.81 26.29 6.64
C ARG A 198 4.08 27.21 5.45
N HIS A 199 5.23 27.02 4.80
CA HIS A 199 5.58 27.79 3.60
C HIS A 199 4.62 27.48 2.45
N THR A 200 4.41 26.21 2.14
CA THR A 200 3.51 25.78 1.07
C THR A 200 2.06 26.19 1.34
N ALA A 201 1.59 26.06 2.58
CA ALA A 201 0.27 26.54 2.98
C ALA A 201 0.09 28.04 2.71
N SER A 202 1.12 28.85 3.03
CA SER A 202 1.10 30.29 2.73
C SER A 202 1.11 30.59 1.23
N LEU A 203 1.82 29.80 0.42
CA LEU A 203 1.89 30.00 -1.03
C LEU A 203 0.59 29.61 -1.74
N THR A 204 -0.03 28.51 -1.32
CA THR A 204 -1.17 27.90 -2.01
C THR A 204 -2.52 28.34 -1.46
N GLY A 205 -2.55 28.86 -0.22
CA GLY A 205 -3.78 29.14 0.51
C GLY A 205 -4.48 27.91 1.06
N LEU A 206 -3.90 26.71 0.91
CA LEU A 206 -4.42 25.48 1.49
C LEU A 206 -4.14 25.43 2.99
N PRO A 207 -4.95 24.67 3.75
CA PRO A 207 -4.68 24.45 5.17
C PRO A 207 -3.31 23.79 5.41
N LEU A 208 -2.75 24.03 6.60
CA LEU A 208 -1.54 23.34 7.04
C LEU A 208 -1.85 21.87 7.33
N ALA A 209 -1.22 20.98 6.62
CA ALA A 209 -1.38 19.52 6.72
C ALA A 209 -0.03 18.82 6.52
N PRO A 210 0.86 18.79 7.53
CA PRO A 210 2.11 18.05 7.43
C PRO A 210 1.85 16.56 7.33
N PRO A 211 2.76 15.77 6.72
CA PRO A 211 2.60 14.33 6.62
C PRO A 211 2.69 13.66 7.99
N VAL A 212 1.90 12.60 8.16
CA VAL A 212 1.93 11.68 9.31
C VAL A 212 2.38 10.33 8.80
N ASP A 213 3.24 9.65 9.56
CA ASP A 213 3.89 8.41 9.14
C ASP A 213 3.01 7.16 9.40
N ASN A 214 1.73 7.25 9.04
CA ASN A 214 0.82 6.12 8.91
C ASN A 214 -0.26 6.40 7.85
N LEU A 215 -0.95 5.34 7.41
CA LEU A 215 -1.96 5.43 6.37
C LEU A 215 -3.12 4.49 6.66
N ILE A 216 -4.31 5.05 6.79
CA ILE A 216 -5.54 4.33 7.09
C ILE A 216 -6.54 4.59 5.96
N ALA A 217 -7.06 3.52 5.35
CA ALA A 217 -8.15 3.63 4.38
C ALA A 217 -9.34 2.81 4.80
N ASP A 218 -10.54 3.33 4.58
CA ASP A 218 -11.80 2.67 4.81
C ASP A 218 -12.85 3.11 3.80
N ALA A 219 -13.74 2.20 3.41
CA ALA A 219 -14.88 2.49 2.54
C ALA A 219 -16.18 1.87 3.09
N GLY A 220 -16.22 1.55 4.38
CA GLY A 220 -17.38 0.94 5.03
C GLY A 220 -17.63 -0.53 4.65
N GLY A 221 -16.70 -1.15 3.92
CA GLY A 221 -16.80 -2.56 3.53
C GLY A 221 -16.59 -3.50 4.73
N THR A 222 -17.34 -4.61 4.76
CA THR A 222 -17.27 -5.59 5.84
C THR A 222 -16.76 -6.96 5.39
N ARG A 223 -16.69 -7.19 4.10
CA ARG A 223 -16.30 -8.48 3.53
C ARG A 223 -14.80 -8.71 3.64
N SER A 224 -14.43 -9.93 3.96
CA SER A 224 -13.04 -10.39 3.88
C SER A 224 -12.62 -10.59 2.42
N LEU A 225 -11.30 -10.63 2.17
CA LEU A 225 -10.77 -10.99 0.85
C LEU A 225 -11.27 -12.35 0.37
N ALA A 226 -11.40 -13.33 1.26
CA ALA A 226 -11.93 -14.66 0.92
C ALA A 226 -13.39 -14.61 0.44
N GLU A 227 -14.23 -13.78 1.08
CA GLU A 227 -15.62 -13.57 0.66
C GLU A 227 -15.71 -12.80 -0.68
N MET A 228 -14.76 -11.89 -0.94
CA MET A 228 -14.65 -11.22 -2.23
C MET A 228 -14.24 -12.22 -3.32
N VAL A 229 -13.27 -13.11 -3.06
CA VAL A 229 -12.91 -14.21 -3.97
C VAL A 229 -14.11 -15.10 -4.24
N ALA A 230 -14.85 -15.52 -3.20
CA ALA A 230 -16.00 -16.42 -3.33
C ALA A 230 -17.15 -15.85 -4.20
N SER A 231 -17.19 -14.52 -4.38
CA SER A 231 -18.18 -13.84 -5.25
C SER A 231 -17.66 -13.46 -6.63
N THR A 232 -16.43 -13.82 -6.96
CA THR A 232 -15.81 -13.50 -8.25
C THR A 232 -16.12 -14.61 -9.25
N GLU A 233 -16.80 -14.28 -10.35
CA GLU A 233 -17.08 -15.24 -11.42
C GLU A 233 -15.79 -15.60 -12.16
N ARG A 234 -15.04 -14.60 -12.60
CA ARG A 234 -13.72 -14.76 -13.21
C ARG A 234 -12.88 -13.50 -13.03
N GLY A 235 -11.68 -13.66 -12.48
CA GLY A 235 -10.77 -12.55 -12.23
C GLY A 235 -9.40 -13.03 -11.78
N LEU A 236 -8.56 -12.09 -11.40
CA LEU A 236 -7.25 -12.34 -10.83
C LEU A 236 -7.22 -11.96 -9.35
N LEU A 237 -6.57 -12.77 -8.53
CA LEU A 237 -6.13 -12.37 -7.20
C LEU A 237 -4.64 -12.04 -7.29
N LEU A 238 -4.29 -10.76 -7.07
CA LEU A 238 -2.93 -10.24 -7.23
C LEU A 238 -2.32 -9.93 -5.88
N THR A 239 -1.61 -10.91 -5.29
CA THR A 239 -1.15 -10.83 -3.90
C THR A 239 0.17 -10.10 -3.71
N CYS A 240 0.91 -9.80 -4.77
CA CYS A 240 2.21 -9.18 -4.68
C CYS A 240 2.49 -8.28 -5.88
N LEU A 241 2.74 -7.01 -5.59
CA LEU A 241 3.31 -6.04 -6.51
C LEU A 241 4.82 -5.92 -6.22
N TRP A 242 5.61 -5.66 -7.25
CA TRP A 242 7.05 -5.58 -7.12
C TRP A 242 7.65 -4.60 -8.12
N TYR A 243 8.75 -3.96 -7.72
CA TYR A 243 9.51 -3.05 -8.57
C TYR A 243 8.65 -1.93 -9.15
N ILE A 244 7.86 -1.31 -8.28
CA ILE A 244 6.99 -0.19 -8.64
C ILE A 244 7.85 1.03 -8.96
N ARG A 245 7.55 1.69 -10.09
CA ARG A 245 8.24 2.92 -10.51
C ARG A 245 7.24 3.88 -11.13
N GLU A 246 7.36 5.14 -10.78
CA GLU A 246 6.63 6.20 -11.43
C GLU A 246 7.14 6.40 -12.86
N VAL A 247 6.22 6.46 -13.81
CA VAL A 247 6.47 6.69 -15.24
C VAL A 247 6.12 8.12 -15.62
N ASP A 248 5.01 8.62 -15.08
CA ASP A 248 4.49 9.95 -15.37
C ASP A 248 3.84 10.54 -14.11
N PRO A 249 4.46 11.55 -13.48
CA PRO A 249 3.92 12.20 -12.30
C PRO A 249 2.62 12.96 -12.57
N ALA A 250 2.40 13.46 -13.77
CA ALA A 250 1.20 14.23 -14.11
C ALA A 250 -0.07 13.38 -14.06
N THR A 251 0.04 12.09 -14.24
CA THR A 251 -1.06 11.12 -14.14
C THR A 251 -0.86 10.13 -12.98
N LEU A 252 0.29 10.19 -12.31
CA LEU A 252 0.77 9.19 -11.37
C LEU A 252 0.70 7.79 -11.98
N LEU A 253 1.10 7.69 -13.26
CA LEU A 253 1.20 6.39 -13.91
C LEU A 253 2.37 5.61 -13.31
N LEU A 254 2.04 4.52 -12.65
CA LEU A 254 3.00 3.56 -12.11
C LEU A 254 3.15 2.38 -13.05
N THR A 255 4.38 1.89 -13.20
CA THR A 255 4.68 0.59 -13.78
C THR A 255 5.31 -0.29 -12.72
N GLY A 256 5.07 -1.58 -12.81
CA GLY A 256 5.69 -2.55 -11.92
C GLY A 256 5.55 -3.97 -12.44
N LEU A 257 5.99 -4.92 -11.65
CA LEU A 257 5.88 -6.34 -11.96
C LEU A 257 4.93 -7.02 -10.96
N THR A 258 4.24 -8.04 -11.41
CA THR A 258 3.63 -9.01 -10.51
C THR A 258 4.68 -10.09 -10.18
N ARG A 259 4.61 -10.63 -8.97
CA ARG A 259 5.54 -11.65 -8.49
C ARG A 259 4.91 -12.46 -7.36
N ASP A 260 5.34 -13.71 -7.18
CA ASP A 260 5.01 -14.55 -6.02
C ASP A 260 3.50 -14.63 -5.69
N GLY A 261 2.62 -14.58 -6.71
CA GLY A 261 1.19 -14.73 -6.47
C GLY A 261 0.26 -13.91 -7.34
N VAL A 262 0.18 -14.27 -8.62
CA VAL A 262 -0.97 -13.96 -9.44
C VAL A 262 -1.78 -15.22 -9.58
N TYR A 263 -3.01 -15.23 -9.11
CA TYR A 263 -3.86 -16.40 -9.14
C TYR A 263 -5.13 -16.14 -9.94
N LEU A 264 -5.53 -17.13 -10.76
CA LEU A 264 -6.80 -17.11 -11.46
C LEU A 264 -7.92 -17.55 -10.50
N VAL A 265 -8.95 -16.73 -10.43
CA VAL A 265 -10.20 -17.03 -9.74
C VAL A 265 -11.26 -17.36 -10.78
N GLU A 266 -11.95 -18.50 -10.65
CA GLU A 266 -13.10 -18.88 -11.45
C GLU A 266 -14.19 -19.45 -10.55
N ASN A 267 -15.43 -18.98 -10.72
CA ASN A 267 -16.61 -19.41 -9.96
C ASN A 267 -16.41 -19.39 -8.43
N GLY A 268 -15.73 -18.38 -7.93
CA GLY A 268 -15.51 -18.19 -6.50
C GLY A 268 -14.34 -18.97 -5.91
N GLU A 269 -13.55 -19.67 -6.73
CA GLU A 269 -12.43 -20.48 -6.28
C GLU A 269 -11.12 -20.09 -6.99
N VAL A 270 -10.01 -20.14 -6.26
CA VAL A 270 -8.68 -19.97 -6.85
C VAL A 270 -8.31 -21.28 -7.54
N VAL A 271 -8.18 -21.24 -8.87
CA VAL A 271 -7.99 -22.45 -9.70
C VAL A 271 -6.56 -22.67 -10.16
N GLY A 272 -5.66 -21.71 -9.98
CA GLY A 272 -4.25 -21.88 -10.33
C GLY A 272 -3.45 -20.58 -10.34
N GLU A 273 -2.14 -20.71 -10.40
CA GLU A 273 -1.20 -19.60 -10.57
C GLU A 273 -1.13 -19.18 -12.04
N VAL A 274 -1.10 -17.89 -12.28
CA VAL A 274 -0.95 -17.28 -13.60
C VAL A 274 0.50 -16.82 -13.80
N ASN A 275 0.94 -16.75 -15.05
CA ASN A 275 2.22 -16.14 -15.40
C ASN A 275 2.33 -14.71 -14.87
N ASN A 276 3.55 -14.24 -14.67
CA ASN A 276 3.80 -12.87 -14.24
C ASN A 276 3.57 -11.85 -15.36
N PHE A 277 3.20 -10.65 -14.95
CA PHE A 277 2.95 -9.51 -15.82
C PHE A 277 3.77 -8.29 -15.40
N ARG A 278 3.95 -7.39 -16.35
CA ARG A 278 4.13 -5.97 -16.07
C ARG A 278 2.74 -5.35 -15.98
N PHE A 279 2.51 -4.51 -14.99
CA PHE A 279 1.31 -3.67 -14.91
C PHE A 279 1.64 -2.21 -15.17
N ASN A 280 0.65 -1.45 -15.61
CA ASN A 280 0.70 0.00 -15.77
C ASN A 280 -0.63 0.57 -15.27
N GLU A 281 -0.61 1.20 -14.10
CA GLU A 281 -1.81 1.72 -13.44
C GLU A 281 -1.52 3.02 -12.68
N SER A 282 -2.54 3.86 -12.54
CA SER A 282 -2.52 5.01 -11.64
C SER A 282 -3.37 4.71 -10.40
N PRO A 283 -2.85 4.87 -9.18
CA PRO A 283 -3.63 4.68 -7.96
C PRO A 283 -4.91 5.53 -7.92
N VAL A 284 -4.84 6.76 -8.42
CA VAL A 284 -5.99 7.68 -8.48
C VAL A 284 -7.06 7.15 -9.43
N ASP A 285 -6.67 6.64 -10.60
CA ASP A 285 -7.60 6.04 -11.56
C ASP A 285 -8.16 4.71 -11.04
N LEU A 286 -7.37 3.93 -10.28
CA LEU A 286 -7.85 2.71 -9.64
C LEU A 286 -8.95 3.00 -8.63
N LEU A 287 -8.79 4.04 -7.80
CA LEU A 287 -9.83 4.47 -6.86
C LEU A 287 -11.12 4.92 -7.58
N ALA A 288 -10.99 5.60 -8.71
CA ALA A 288 -12.14 6.01 -9.53
C ALA A 288 -12.91 4.83 -10.13
N ARG A 289 -12.22 3.71 -10.43
CA ARG A 289 -12.79 2.51 -11.06
C ARG A 289 -13.12 1.39 -10.07
N ALA A 290 -12.68 1.48 -8.82
CA ALA A 290 -12.95 0.47 -7.82
C ALA A 290 -14.46 0.29 -7.61
N THR A 291 -14.93 -0.95 -7.64
CA THR A 291 -16.36 -1.30 -7.53
C THR A 291 -16.73 -1.89 -6.19
N GLU A 292 -15.77 -2.38 -5.44
CA GLU A 292 -15.96 -2.96 -4.11
C GLU A 292 -14.70 -2.73 -3.26
N ALA A 293 -14.91 -2.44 -1.99
CA ALA A 293 -13.88 -2.47 -0.96
C ALA A 293 -14.26 -3.49 0.11
N GLY A 294 -13.30 -4.26 0.58
CA GLY A 294 -13.44 -5.15 1.72
C GLY A 294 -13.36 -4.42 3.06
N ARG A 295 -13.29 -5.17 4.14
CA ARG A 295 -13.02 -4.60 5.45
C ARG A 295 -11.57 -4.08 5.52
N THR A 296 -11.35 -3.04 6.29
CA THR A 296 -10.03 -2.51 6.56
C THR A 296 -9.22 -3.48 7.42
N GLU A 297 -8.00 -3.79 7.03
CA GLU A 297 -7.09 -4.69 7.74
C GLU A 297 -5.70 -4.07 7.86
N ARG A 298 -5.05 -4.24 9.02
CA ARG A 298 -3.63 -3.88 9.18
C ARG A 298 -2.79 -4.74 8.25
N THR A 299 -1.85 -4.12 7.56
CA THR A 299 -1.06 -4.78 6.53
C THR A 299 0.37 -4.27 6.47
N LEU A 300 1.24 -5.04 5.84
CA LEU A 300 2.56 -4.62 5.39
C LEU A 300 2.51 -4.45 3.88
N ALA A 301 2.81 -3.26 3.40
CA ALA A 301 3.08 -3.01 1.98
C ALA A 301 4.36 -3.75 1.59
N ARG A 302 4.33 -4.53 0.51
CA ARG A 302 5.50 -5.36 0.19
C ARG A 302 6.65 -4.57 -0.42
N GLU A 303 6.36 -3.73 -1.41
CA GLU A 303 7.36 -2.92 -2.11
C GLU A 303 7.98 -1.88 -1.16
N TRP A 304 7.18 -1.34 -0.25
CA TRP A 304 7.57 -0.24 0.61
C TRP A 304 7.82 -0.64 2.07
N SER A 305 7.98 -1.94 2.36
CA SER A 305 8.14 -2.47 3.72
C SER A 305 9.29 -1.84 4.52
N ASP A 306 10.38 -1.46 3.84
CA ASP A 306 11.54 -0.81 4.47
C ASP A 306 11.31 0.69 4.75
N TYR A 307 10.31 1.31 4.13
CA TYR A 307 10.12 2.76 4.19
C TYR A 307 8.80 3.16 4.85
N PHE A 308 7.76 2.32 4.73
CA PHE A 308 6.42 2.64 5.24
C PHE A 308 5.71 1.36 5.71
N ASN A 309 5.60 1.19 7.02
CA ASN A 309 5.13 -0.06 7.63
C ASN A 309 3.93 0.12 8.59
N ARG A 310 3.30 1.28 8.60
CA ARG A 310 2.11 1.58 9.40
C ARG A 310 0.91 1.85 8.50
N ALA A 311 0.33 0.78 7.96
CA ALA A 311 -0.83 0.86 7.09
C ALA A 311 -1.98 -0.05 7.55
N ALA A 312 -3.21 0.43 7.39
CA ALA A 312 -4.43 -0.36 7.49
C ALA A 312 -5.37 0.05 6.35
N VAL A 313 -5.62 -0.86 5.43
CA VAL A 313 -6.39 -0.57 4.23
C VAL A 313 -7.29 -1.76 3.85
N PRO A 314 -8.38 -1.55 3.08
CA PRO A 314 -9.22 -2.63 2.59
C PRO A 314 -8.60 -3.32 1.37
N ALA A 315 -9.05 -4.54 1.08
CA ALA A 315 -8.91 -5.11 -0.25
C ALA A 315 -9.80 -4.33 -1.23
N LEU A 316 -9.40 -4.26 -2.50
CA LEU A 316 -10.18 -3.61 -3.56
C LEU A 316 -10.45 -4.55 -4.73
N ARG A 317 -11.65 -4.41 -5.33
CA ARG A 317 -12.01 -5.01 -6.62
C ARG A 317 -11.91 -3.96 -7.72
N ILE A 318 -11.06 -4.24 -8.70
CA ILE A 318 -10.83 -3.40 -9.87
C ILE A 318 -11.30 -4.15 -11.11
N PRO A 319 -12.28 -3.67 -11.87
CA PRO A 319 -12.88 -4.43 -12.96
C PRO A 319 -11.95 -4.65 -14.16
N ASP A 320 -10.94 -3.83 -14.35
CA ASP A 320 -10.13 -3.76 -15.56
C ASP A 320 -8.67 -3.40 -15.30
N PHE A 321 -8.04 -4.02 -14.31
CA PHE A 321 -6.63 -3.81 -13.98
C PHE A 321 -5.73 -4.16 -15.19
N ASN A 322 -4.80 -3.27 -15.52
CA ASN A 322 -4.01 -3.34 -16.74
C ASN A 322 -2.72 -4.16 -16.59
N MET A 323 -2.78 -5.42 -17.01
CA MET A 323 -1.61 -6.28 -17.22
C MET A 323 -1.00 -5.98 -18.59
N SER A 324 -0.13 -4.97 -18.68
CA SER A 324 0.32 -4.35 -19.92
C SER A 324 1.21 -5.23 -20.80
N SER A 325 1.93 -6.18 -20.21
CA SER A 325 2.73 -7.18 -20.94
C SER A 325 3.02 -8.39 -20.07
N VAL A 326 3.22 -9.55 -20.70
CA VAL A 326 3.69 -10.76 -20.01
C VAL A 326 5.15 -10.55 -19.59
N SER A 327 5.46 -10.80 -18.32
CA SER A 327 6.82 -10.74 -17.79
C SER A 327 7.40 -12.16 -17.77
N LYS A 328 8.63 -12.30 -18.29
CA LYS A 328 9.42 -13.52 -18.14
C LYS A 328 10.18 -13.50 -16.80
N GLY A 329 9.57 -12.95 -15.75
CA GLY A 329 10.17 -12.88 -14.43
C GLY A 329 10.71 -14.24 -13.99
N VAL A 330 11.98 -14.24 -13.64
CA VAL A 330 12.70 -15.41 -13.09
C VAL A 330 12.49 -15.44 -11.59
#